data_0ec11ea745eed336f49d939a5f1b2331
#
_entry.id   0ec11ea745eed336f49d939a5f1b2331
#
_cell.length_a   1.000
_cell.length_b   1.000
_cell.length_c   1.000
_cell.angle_alpha   90.00
_cell.angle_beta   90.00
_cell.angle_gamma   90.00
#
_symmetry.space_group_name_H-M   'P 1'
#
loop_
_entity.id
_entity.type
_entity.pdbx_description
1 polymer ?
#
loop_
_entity_poly.entity_id
_entity_poly.type
_entity_poly.pdbx_seq_one_letter_code
_entity_poly.pdbx_strand_id
1 'polypeptide(L)'
;MRRLPHGYTNHTVGDGTVVDKTYAGPGARQRRARERLVLTRLRGRIPVPPVHRADELTLTLGFVPGVHGQELLDAGHAAAVLSACGAALRRIHIVHLNARTGAEDGRVLVHGDYGPNNVLLDPATFEVTAVLDWEFAHLGDPVEDLAWCEWIVRMHHPAHVGRLENFHAGYGSPAPPWPVRKAAMLARCRALEDFTQRWAPGGDGVRHWRQRITTTASWEE
;
A
#
# COMPACT_ATOMS: atom_id res chain seq x y z
N MET A 1 -22.08 11.41 5.98
CA MET A 1 -20.76 10.93 5.52
C MET A 1 -20.39 11.58 4.20
N ARG A 2 -19.14 11.95 4.03
CA ARG A 2 -18.60 12.61 2.85
C ARG A 2 -17.67 11.63 2.13
N ARG A 3 -17.68 11.62 0.79
CA ARG A 3 -16.75 10.78 0.02
C ARG A 3 -15.31 11.24 0.28
N LEU A 4 -14.42 10.28 0.59
CA LEU A 4 -13.01 10.56 0.78
C LEU A 4 -12.28 10.51 -0.57
N PRO A 5 -11.29 11.40 -0.82
CA PRO A 5 -10.72 11.62 -2.15
C PRO A 5 -9.85 10.47 -2.67
N HIS A 6 -9.37 9.56 -1.83
CA HIS A 6 -8.34 8.58 -2.15
C HIS A 6 -8.81 7.12 -2.26
N GLY A 7 -10.07 6.86 -2.63
CA GLY A 7 -10.57 5.48 -2.84
C GLY A 7 -10.77 5.17 -4.33
N TYR A 8 -9.79 4.53 -4.97
CA TYR A 8 -9.88 4.20 -6.41
C TYR A 8 -10.59 2.88 -6.70
N THR A 9 -10.43 1.88 -5.84
CA THR A 9 -10.98 0.52 -6.01
C THR A 9 -12.28 0.32 -5.28
N ASN A 10 -12.49 1.02 -4.15
CA ASN A 10 -13.62 0.86 -3.25
C ASN A 10 -14.34 2.19 -3.04
N HIS A 11 -15.61 2.13 -2.65
CA HIS A 11 -16.37 3.33 -2.26
C HIS A 11 -16.11 3.62 -0.79
N THR A 12 -15.42 4.73 -0.51
CA THR A 12 -15.04 5.12 0.85
C THR A 12 -15.69 6.45 1.23
N VAL A 13 -16.42 6.47 2.35
CA VAL A 13 -17.07 7.65 2.92
C VAL A 13 -16.74 7.78 4.40
N GLY A 14 -16.65 8.99 4.90
CA GLY A 14 -16.34 9.26 6.31
C GLY A 14 -17.08 10.48 6.86
N ASP A 15 -17.12 10.61 8.18
CA ASP A 15 -17.70 11.76 8.90
C ASP A 15 -16.74 12.41 9.90
N GLY A 16 -15.46 12.00 9.88
CA GLY A 16 -14.43 12.47 10.82
C GLY A 16 -14.35 11.65 12.12
N THR A 17 -15.25 10.68 12.31
CA THR A 17 -15.22 9.74 13.44
C THR A 17 -15.07 8.32 12.95
N VAL A 18 -15.78 7.97 11.90
CA VAL A 18 -15.73 6.65 11.26
C VAL A 18 -15.59 6.77 9.75
N VAL A 19 -15.11 5.69 9.15
CA VAL A 19 -14.94 5.52 7.72
C VAL A 19 -15.61 4.21 7.30
N ASP A 20 -16.59 4.28 6.41
CA ASP A 20 -17.17 3.11 5.77
C ASP A 20 -16.50 2.86 4.43
N LYS A 21 -15.86 1.70 4.29
CA LYS A 21 -15.23 1.21 3.06
C LYS A 21 -16.07 0.08 2.49
N THR A 22 -16.74 0.31 1.36
CA THR A 22 -17.55 -0.69 0.65
C THR A 22 -16.76 -1.24 -0.53
N TYR A 23 -16.56 -2.56 -0.53
CA TYR A 23 -15.76 -3.27 -1.52
C TYR A 23 -16.61 -3.60 -2.75
N ALA A 24 -16.01 -3.42 -3.93
CA ALA A 24 -16.64 -3.70 -5.22
C ALA A 24 -15.69 -4.47 -6.15
N GLY A 25 -16.23 -5.07 -7.21
CA GLY A 25 -15.46 -5.78 -8.22
C GLY A 25 -14.94 -7.16 -7.80
N PRO A 26 -13.95 -7.71 -8.50
CA PRO A 26 -13.48 -9.09 -8.33
C PRO A 26 -13.02 -9.39 -6.91
N GLY A 27 -13.55 -10.46 -6.32
CA GLY A 27 -13.15 -10.91 -4.99
C GLY A 27 -13.48 -9.94 -3.84
N ALA A 28 -14.47 -9.06 -3.99
CA ALA A 28 -14.82 -8.03 -3.00
C ALA A 28 -14.98 -8.60 -1.58
N ARG A 29 -15.73 -9.71 -1.41
CA ARG A 29 -15.91 -10.37 -0.11
C ARG A 29 -14.58 -10.87 0.48
N GLN A 30 -13.73 -11.50 -0.35
CA GLN A 30 -12.43 -12.03 0.06
C GLN A 30 -11.46 -10.92 0.44
N ARG A 31 -11.41 -9.83 -0.34
CA ARG A 31 -10.58 -8.65 -0.05
C ARG A 31 -11.01 -7.99 1.26
N ARG A 32 -12.33 -7.78 1.46
CA ARG A 32 -12.88 -7.27 2.70
C ARG A 32 -12.54 -8.18 3.91
N ALA A 33 -12.69 -9.51 3.76
CA ALA A 33 -12.38 -10.46 4.82
C ALA A 33 -10.89 -10.45 5.18
N ARG A 34 -10.03 -10.37 4.17
CA ARG A 34 -8.56 -10.27 4.34
C ARG A 34 -8.18 -9.00 5.08
N GLU A 35 -8.64 -7.85 4.63
CA GLU A 35 -8.35 -6.57 5.27
C GLU A 35 -8.80 -6.56 6.74
N ARG A 36 -10.02 -7.00 7.03
CA ARG A 36 -10.49 -7.17 8.40
C ARG A 36 -9.55 -8.03 9.25
N LEU A 37 -9.15 -9.19 8.73
CA LEU A 37 -8.27 -10.12 9.44
C LEU A 37 -6.93 -9.47 9.77
N VAL A 38 -6.32 -8.83 8.78
CA VAL A 38 -5.00 -8.18 8.93
C VAL A 38 -5.08 -7.02 9.90
N LEU A 39 -6.03 -6.09 9.74
CA LEU A 39 -6.23 -4.97 10.67
C LEU A 39 -6.42 -5.45 12.12
N THR A 40 -7.23 -6.50 12.32
CA THR A 40 -7.44 -7.06 13.65
C THR A 40 -6.15 -7.61 14.26
N ARG A 41 -5.31 -8.28 13.48
CA ARG A 41 -4.04 -8.87 13.94
C ARG A 41 -2.91 -7.85 14.14
N LEU A 42 -2.93 -6.77 13.37
CA LEU A 42 -1.93 -5.71 13.47
C LEU A 42 -2.22 -4.71 14.59
N ARG A 43 -3.44 -4.69 15.12
CA ARG A 43 -3.84 -3.76 16.18
C ARG A 43 -2.86 -3.81 17.36
N GLY A 44 -2.36 -2.63 17.77
CA GLY A 44 -1.38 -2.48 18.84
C GLY A 44 0.07 -2.86 18.50
N ARG A 45 0.33 -3.29 17.24
CA ARG A 45 1.68 -3.63 16.75
C ARG A 45 2.14 -2.66 15.68
N ILE A 46 1.25 -2.37 14.75
CA ILE A 46 1.42 -1.41 13.65
C ILE A 46 0.27 -0.39 13.76
N PRO A 47 0.50 0.90 13.48
CA PRO A 47 -0.57 1.87 13.40
C PRO A 47 -1.48 1.54 12.23
N VAL A 48 -2.71 1.12 12.54
CA VAL A 48 -3.76 0.76 11.58
C VAL A 48 -5.12 1.23 12.11
N PRO A 49 -6.08 1.54 11.24
CA PRO A 49 -7.43 1.89 11.67
C PRO A 49 -8.08 0.78 12.50
N PRO A 50 -8.75 1.09 13.62
CA PRO A 50 -9.53 0.11 14.35
C PRO A 50 -10.75 -0.33 13.55
N VAL A 51 -11.06 -1.63 13.56
CA VAL A 51 -12.28 -2.19 12.95
C VAL A 51 -13.41 -2.11 13.96
N HIS A 52 -14.48 -1.38 13.64
CA HIS A 52 -15.67 -1.26 14.45
C HIS A 52 -16.76 -2.27 14.05
N ARG A 53 -17.03 -2.39 12.74
CA ARG A 53 -18.05 -3.29 12.21
C ARG A 53 -17.61 -3.88 10.87
N ALA A 54 -18.11 -5.07 10.57
CA ALA A 54 -17.90 -5.73 9.28
C ALA A 54 -19.21 -6.37 8.81
N ASP A 55 -19.73 -5.88 7.72
CA ASP A 55 -20.85 -6.46 7.02
C ASP A 55 -20.38 -7.29 5.81
N GLU A 56 -21.28 -7.72 4.94
CA GLU A 56 -20.94 -8.60 3.82
C GLU A 56 -19.89 -7.99 2.86
N LEU A 57 -20.03 -6.71 2.53
CA LEU A 57 -19.15 -5.97 1.61
C LEU A 57 -18.56 -4.70 2.22
N THR A 58 -18.88 -4.37 3.46
CA THR A 58 -18.46 -3.11 4.08
C THR A 58 -17.66 -3.35 5.34
N LEU A 59 -16.58 -2.57 5.54
CA LEU A 59 -15.91 -2.40 6.81
C LEU A 59 -16.18 -0.98 7.31
N THR A 60 -16.65 -0.88 8.57
CA THR A 60 -16.65 0.38 9.31
C THR A 60 -15.39 0.45 10.15
N LEU A 61 -14.54 1.40 9.83
CA LEU A 61 -13.24 1.64 10.45
C LEU A 61 -13.30 2.92 11.29
N GLY A 62 -12.51 3.01 12.36
CA GLY A 62 -12.30 4.28 13.05
C GLY A 62 -11.54 5.26 12.15
N PHE A 63 -11.94 6.53 12.18
CA PHE A 63 -11.17 7.58 11.52
C PHE A 63 -9.83 7.77 12.24
N VAL A 64 -8.75 7.83 11.46
CA VAL A 64 -7.41 8.15 11.96
C VAL A 64 -6.99 9.50 11.37
N PRO A 65 -6.68 10.50 12.21
CA PRO A 65 -6.16 11.77 11.72
C PRO A 65 -4.77 11.61 11.12
N GLY A 66 -4.48 12.41 10.10
CA GLY A 66 -3.21 12.42 9.38
C GLY A 66 -3.37 12.92 7.95
N VAL A 67 -2.24 13.16 7.31
CA VAL A 67 -2.16 13.58 5.90
C VAL A 67 -1.56 12.41 5.10
N HIS A 68 -2.08 12.15 3.92
CA HIS A 68 -1.51 11.12 3.05
C HIS A 68 -0.07 11.47 2.68
N GLY A 69 0.83 10.51 2.78
CA GLY A 69 2.24 10.73 2.47
C GLY A 69 2.46 11.30 1.07
N GLN A 70 1.64 10.91 0.08
CA GLN A 70 1.71 11.50 -1.27
C GLN A 70 1.47 13.01 -1.29
N GLU A 71 0.58 13.54 -0.46
CA GLU A 71 0.32 14.99 -0.37
C GLU A 71 1.53 15.72 0.26
N LEU A 72 2.16 15.11 1.25
CA LEU A 72 3.38 15.63 1.87
C LEU A 72 4.60 15.52 0.94
N LEU A 73 4.67 14.50 0.09
CA LEU A 73 5.65 14.42 -1.00
C LEU A 73 5.51 15.63 -1.93
N ASP A 74 4.29 15.90 -2.41
CA ASP A 74 4.00 17.00 -3.32
C ASP A 74 4.23 18.38 -2.65
N ALA A 75 4.10 18.44 -1.31
CA ALA A 75 4.45 19.61 -0.51
C ALA A 75 5.96 19.80 -0.27
N GLY A 76 6.82 18.92 -0.81
CA GLY A 76 8.28 19.04 -0.75
C GLY A 76 8.95 18.29 0.40
N HIS A 77 8.23 17.50 1.18
CA HIS A 77 8.75 16.75 2.34
C HIS A 77 9.23 15.32 2.00
N ALA A 78 9.67 15.09 0.74
CA ALA A 78 9.95 13.75 0.21
C ALA A 78 10.92 12.93 1.05
N ALA A 79 12.02 13.50 1.54
CA ALA A 79 13.01 12.78 2.33
C ALA A 79 12.42 12.24 3.65
N ALA A 80 11.71 13.09 4.39
CA ALA A 80 11.08 12.70 5.66
C ALA A 80 9.99 11.65 5.47
N VAL A 81 9.10 11.86 4.49
CA VAL A 81 8.00 10.93 4.16
C VAL A 81 8.54 9.57 3.75
N LEU A 82 9.52 9.52 2.84
CA LEU A 82 10.07 8.25 2.35
C LEU A 82 10.84 7.52 3.44
N SER A 83 11.58 8.23 4.30
CA SER A 83 12.21 7.62 5.47
C SER A 83 11.18 7.01 6.42
N ALA A 84 10.11 7.73 6.74
CA ALA A 84 9.02 7.23 7.58
C ALA A 84 8.31 6.01 6.96
N CYS A 85 8.05 6.04 5.64
CA CYS A 85 7.49 4.90 4.92
C CYS A 85 8.43 3.68 5.00
N GLY A 86 9.73 3.86 4.82
CA GLY A 86 10.71 2.77 4.95
C GLY A 86 10.70 2.15 6.34
N ALA A 87 10.74 2.98 7.38
CA ALA A 87 10.72 2.53 8.77
C ALA A 87 9.41 1.79 9.13
N ALA A 88 8.27 2.27 8.64
CA ALA A 88 6.97 1.60 8.84
C ALA A 88 6.91 0.27 8.10
N LEU A 89 7.39 0.19 6.86
CA LEU A 89 7.44 -1.06 6.10
C LEU A 89 8.32 -2.12 6.79
N ARG A 90 9.48 -1.73 7.30
CA ARG A 90 10.32 -2.64 8.10
C ARG A 90 9.55 -3.21 9.27
N ARG A 91 8.83 -2.39 10.03
CA ARG A 91 8.01 -2.84 11.16
C ARG A 91 6.94 -3.84 10.72
N ILE A 92 6.30 -3.63 9.55
CA ILE A 92 5.33 -4.55 8.97
C ILE A 92 5.98 -5.90 8.66
N HIS A 93 7.13 -5.89 7.99
CA HIS A 93 7.81 -7.11 7.56
C HIS A 93 8.38 -7.96 8.70
N ILE A 94 8.68 -7.35 9.86
CA ILE A 94 9.14 -8.09 11.05
C ILE A 94 7.99 -8.56 11.96
N VAL A 95 6.73 -8.16 11.69
CA VAL A 95 5.58 -8.61 12.49
C VAL A 95 5.22 -10.06 12.17
N HIS A 96 5.35 -10.92 13.16
CA HIS A 96 4.85 -12.29 13.06
C HIS A 96 3.35 -12.35 13.37
N LEU A 97 2.51 -12.63 12.38
CA LEU A 97 1.06 -12.76 12.57
C LEU A 97 0.63 -14.04 13.28
N ASN A 98 1.45 -15.09 13.26
CA ASN A 98 1.21 -16.36 13.95
C ASN A 98 2.52 -16.90 14.53
N ALA A 99 2.44 -17.63 15.64
CA ALA A 99 3.59 -18.34 16.23
C ALA A 99 4.17 -19.44 15.31
N ARG A 100 3.44 -19.83 14.26
CA ARG A 100 3.84 -20.85 13.26
C ARG A 100 4.41 -20.29 11.96
N THR A 101 4.26 -19.00 11.69
CA THR A 101 4.95 -18.32 10.59
C THR A 101 6.29 -17.79 11.11
N GLY A 102 7.09 -18.68 11.67
CA GLY A 102 8.49 -18.41 11.92
C GLY A 102 9.22 -18.22 10.59
N ALA A 103 10.30 -17.47 10.62
CA ALA A 103 11.15 -17.08 9.50
C ALA A 103 11.81 -18.26 8.73
N GLU A 104 11.20 -19.45 8.71
CA GLU A 104 11.78 -20.63 8.07
C GLU A 104 11.86 -20.50 6.54
N ASP A 105 11.01 -19.65 5.92
CA ASP A 105 10.95 -19.48 4.46
C ASP A 105 11.32 -18.06 3.98
N GLY A 106 11.77 -17.15 4.85
CA GLY A 106 12.07 -15.75 4.47
C GLY A 106 10.85 -14.92 4.03
N ARG A 107 9.62 -15.47 4.14
CA ARG A 107 8.38 -14.78 3.78
C ARG A 107 7.91 -13.86 4.89
N VAL A 108 7.45 -12.68 4.49
CA VAL A 108 6.93 -11.64 5.38
C VAL A 108 5.45 -11.37 5.11
N LEU A 109 4.80 -10.57 5.98
CA LEU A 109 3.52 -9.97 5.64
C LEU A 109 3.75 -8.87 4.60
N VAL A 110 3.37 -9.13 3.36
CA VAL A 110 3.34 -8.16 2.27
C VAL A 110 2.02 -7.40 2.33
N HIS A 111 2.08 -6.08 2.21
CA HIS A 111 0.90 -5.22 2.12
C HIS A 111 0.20 -5.38 0.76
N GLY A 112 1.00 -5.49 -0.29
CA GLY A 112 0.58 -5.69 -1.68
C GLY A 112 0.15 -4.43 -2.42
N ASP A 113 0.02 -3.29 -1.74
CA ASP A 113 -0.19 -1.95 -2.32
C ASP A 113 0.49 -0.86 -1.47
N TYR A 114 1.70 -1.15 -0.97
CA TYR A 114 2.42 -0.27 -0.07
C TYR A 114 3.00 0.95 -0.79
N GLY A 115 2.72 2.13 -0.25
CA GLY A 115 3.29 3.38 -0.74
C GLY A 115 2.79 4.61 0.00
N PRO A 116 3.32 5.80 -0.30
CA PRO A 116 2.93 7.06 0.36
C PRO A 116 1.43 7.38 0.26
N ASN A 117 0.74 6.87 -0.75
CA ASN A 117 -0.71 6.99 -0.92
C ASN A 117 -1.51 6.27 0.18
N ASN A 118 -0.97 5.18 0.74
CA ASN A 118 -1.61 4.34 1.75
C ASN A 118 -1.01 4.52 3.15
N VAL A 119 -0.16 5.54 3.35
CA VAL A 119 0.42 5.89 4.66
C VAL A 119 -0.06 7.26 5.08
N LEU A 120 -0.70 7.34 6.26
CA LEU A 120 -1.02 8.61 6.92
C LEU A 120 0.10 9.00 7.86
N LEU A 121 0.46 10.29 7.85
CA LEU A 121 1.47 10.86 8.73
C LEU A 121 0.92 12.09 9.46
N ASP A 122 1.46 12.33 10.64
CA ASP A 122 1.35 13.63 11.28
C ASP A 122 2.19 14.65 10.50
N PRO A 123 1.62 15.75 10.01
CA PRO A 123 2.34 16.70 9.15
C PRO A 123 3.42 17.51 9.88
N ALA A 124 3.44 17.53 11.21
CA ALA A 124 4.43 18.25 12.00
C ALA A 124 5.64 17.37 12.36
N THR A 125 5.41 16.09 12.65
CA THR A 125 6.44 15.16 13.13
C THR A 125 6.88 14.14 12.09
N PHE A 126 6.09 13.94 11.02
CA PHE A 126 6.19 12.84 10.04
C PHE A 126 6.10 11.44 10.67
N GLU A 127 5.57 11.32 11.89
CA GLU A 127 5.25 10.02 12.46
C GLU A 127 4.09 9.37 11.71
N VAL A 128 4.19 8.07 11.42
CA VAL A 128 3.11 7.32 10.76
C VAL A 128 1.97 7.11 11.74
N THR A 129 0.81 7.69 11.43
CA THR A 129 -0.42 7.58 12.22
C THR A 129 -1.27 6.39 11.80
N ALA A 130 -1.24 5.99 10.52
CA ALA A 130 -1.85 4.75 10.05
C ALA A 130 -1.27 4.26 8.72
N VAL A 131 -1.30 2.93 8.53
CA VAL A 131 -1.17 2.29 7.22
C VAL A 131 -2.53 1.74 6.83
N LEU A 132 -3.00 2.12 5.64
CA LEU A 132 -4.35 1.91 5.12
C LEU A 132 -4.34 0.85 4.02
N ASP A 133 -5.53 0.35 3.66
CA ASP A 133 -5.79 -0.43 2.44
C ASP A 133 -5.06 -1.79 2.35
N TRP A 134 -5.33 -2.67 3.31
CA TRP A 134 -4.73 -4.00 3.44
C TRP A 134 -5.43 -5.10 2.61
N GLU A 135 -6.26 -4.74 1.66
CA GLU A 135 -7.09 -5.69 0.92
C GLU A 135 -6.31 -6.67 0.03
N PHE A 136 -5.08 -6.33 -0.34
CA PHE A 136 -4.17 -7.18 -1.12
C PHE A 136 -3.10 -7.87 -0.28
N ALA A 137 -3.14 -7.73 1.04
CA ALA A 137 -2.11 -8.28 1.92
C ALA A 137 -2.02 -9.81 1.84
N HIS A 138 -0.81 -10.34 1.88
CA HIS A 138 -0.52 -11.79 1.83
C HIS A 138 0.86 -12.09 2.43
N LEU A 139 1.21 -13.37 2.51
CA LEU A 139 2.58 -13.77 2.83
C LEU A 139 3.39 -13.88 1.54
N GLY A 140 4.50 -13.16 1.44
CA GLY A 140 5.29 -13.07 0.21
C GLY A 140 6.73 -12.61 0.45
N ASP A 141 7.41 -12.27 -0.64
CA ASP A 141 8.77 -11.74 -0.61
C ASP A 141 8.75 -10.24 -0.26
N PRO A 142 9.59 -9.74 0.67
CA PRO A 142 9.66 -8.32 1.00
C PRO A 142 9.94 -7.42 -0.21
N VAL A 143 10.56 -7.94 -1.27
CA VAL A 143 10.79 -7.17 -2.50
C VAL A 143 9.51 -6.69 -3.17
N GLU A 144 8.39 -7.37 -2.95
CA GLU A 144 7.10 -6.99 -3.55
C GLU A 144 6.66 -5.59 -3.10
N ASP A 145 6.71 -5.31 -1.79
CA ASP A 145 6.36 -3.99 -1.26
C ASP A 145 7.48 -2.95 -1.48
N LEU A 146 8.75 -3.36 -1.37
CA LEU A 146 9.89 -2.47 -1.62
C LEU A 146 9.85 -1.93 -3.05
N ALA A 147 9.68 -2.82 -4.01
CA ALA A 147 9.59 -2.46 -5.42
C ALA A 147 8.30 -1.69 -5.73
N TRP A 148 7.19 -2.04 -5.08
CA TRP A 148 5.92 -1.35 -5.35
C TRP A 148 5.90 0.08 -4.82
N CYS A 149 6.48 0.35 -3.64
CA CYS A 149 6.65 1.70 -3.15
C CYS A 149 7.50 2.56 -4.11
N GLU A 150 8.63 2.01 -4.58
CA GLU A 150 9.46 2.67 -5.59
C GLU A 150 8.69 2.91 -6.89
N TRP A 151 7.88 1.92 -7.35
CA TRP A 151 7.05 2.06 -8.54
C TRP A 151 6.06 3.23 -8.41
N ILE A 152 5.39 3.36 -7.26
CA ILE A 152 4.47 4.48 -6.98
C ILE A 152 5.21 5.82 -7.09
N VAL A 153 6.40 5.93 -6.51
CA VAL A 153 7.20 7.16 -6.60
C VAL A 153 7.61 7.45 -8.04
N ARG A 154 8.15 6.47 -8.77
CA ARG A 154 8.57 6.65 -10.18
C ARG A 154 7.41 7.02 -11.10
N MET A 155 6.23 6.41 -10.88
CA MET A 155 5.08 6.59 -11.76
C MET A 155 4.32 7.89 -11.47
N HIS A 156 4.17 8.25 -10.20
CA HIS A 156 3.28 9.33 -9.78
C HIS A 156 4.01 10.56 -9.22
N HIS A 157 5.25 10.38 -8.76
CA HIS A 157 6.07 11.44 -8.14
C HIS A 157 7.50 11.44 -8.72
N PRO A 158 7.68 11.50 -10.07
CA PRO A 158 8.98 11.29 -10.71
C PRO A 158 10.06 12.29 -10.25
N ALA A 159 9.68 13.49 -9.83
CA ALA A 159 10.61 14.49 -9.28
C ALA A 159 11.28 14.02 -7.97
N HIS A 160 10.75 13.01 -7.30
CA HIS A 160 11.25 12.52 -6.02
C HIS A 160 12.00 11.18 -6.09
N VAL A 161 12.23 10.65 -7.30
CA VAL A 161 12.98 9.38 -7.50
C VAL A 161 14.36 9.43 -6.83
N GLY A 162 15.08 10.54 -6.92
CA GLY A 162 16.38 10.74 -6.25
C GLY A 162 16.32 10.72 -4.71
N ARG A 163 15.10 10.66 -4.12
CA ARG A 163 14.91 10.54 -2.66
C ARG A 163 14.58 9.11 -2.21
N LEU A 164 14.53 8.15 -3.12
CA LEU A 164 14.28 6.73 -2.78
C LEU A 164 15.37 6.15 -1.87
N GLU A 165 16.56 6.70 -1.87
CA GLU A 165 17.59 6.37 -0.89
C GLU A 165 17.12 6.51 0.55
N ASN A 166 16.28 7.54 0.86
CA ASN A 166 15.72 7.75 2.19
C ASN A 166 14.73 6.64 2.58
N PHE A 167 13.98 6.11 1.61
CA PHE A 167 13.09 4.97 1.83
C PHE A 167 13.88 3.72 2.22
N HIS A 168 14.93 3.38 1.48
CA HIS A 168 15.78 2.23 1.78
C HIS A 168 16.56 2.41 3.08
N ALA A 169 17.05 3.61 3.36
CA ALA A 169 17.70 3.93 4.63
C ALA A 169 16.74 3.75 5.81
N GLY A 170 15.50 4.25 5.69
CA GLY A 170 14.44 4.06 6.69
C GLY A 170 14.07 2.59 6.88
N TYR A 171 14.02 1.82 5.81
CA TYR A 171 13.78 0.37 5.86
C TYR A 171 14.96 -0.39 6.51
N GLY A 172 16.17 0.17 6.46
CA GLY A 172 17.36 -0.37 7.13
C GLY A 172 18.06 -1.48 6.35
N SER A 173 17.88 -1.52 5.03
CA SER A 173 18.68 -2.33 4.11
C SER A 173 18.88 -1.60 2.78
N PRO A 174 19.96 -1.92 2.02
CA PRO A 174 20.13 -1.38 0.68
C PRO A 174 19.00 -1.82 -0.24
N ALA A 175 18.79 -1.06 -1.32
CA ALA A 175 17.85 -1.43 -2.37
C ALA A 175 18.21 -2.81 -2.95
N PRO A 176 17.25 -3.70 -3.14
CA PRO A 176 17.48 -4.94 -3.89
C PRO A 176 18.00 -4.63 -5.32
N PRO A 177 18.71 -5.55 -5.97
CA PRO A 177 19.22 -5.34 -7.33
C PRO A 177 18.13 -4.87 -8.30
N TRP A 178 18.45 -3.92 -9.18
CA TRP A 178 17.48 -3.34 -10.12
C TRP A 178 16.67 -4.36 -10.92
N PRO A 179 17.28 -5.41 -11.51
CA PRO A 179 16.51 -6.42 -12.25
C PRO A 179 15.43 -7.10 -11.40
N VAL A 180 15.72 -7.32 -10.11
CA VAL A 180 14.78 -7.96 -9.16
C VAL A 180 13.63 -7.03 -8.85
N ARG A 181 13.91 -5.75 -8.53
CA ARG A 181 12.89 -4.73 -8.28
C ARG A 181 12.00 -4.52 -9.49
N LYS A 182 12.60 -4.35 -10.68
CA LYS A 182 11.87 -4.16 -11.94
C LYS A 182 10.97 -5.36 -12.27
N ALA A 183 11.45 -6.58 -12.05
CA ALA A 183 10.65 -7.79 -12.25
C ALA A 183 9.43 -7.81 -11.31
N ALA A 184 9.59 -7.46 -10.03
CA ALA A 184 8.50 -7.37 -9.06
C ALA A 184 7.48 -6.29 -9.45
N MET A 185 7.94 -5.10 -9.88
CA MET A 185 7.07 -4.03 -10.39
C MET A 185 6.22 -4.51 -11.56
N LEU A 186 6.83 -5.15 -12.55
CA LEU A 186 6.13 -5.66 -13.74
C LEU A 186 5.15 -6.78 -13.38
N ALA A 187 5.51 -7.67 -12.46
CA ALA A 187 4.62 -8.73 -11.97
C ALA A 187 3.36 -8.12 -11.31
N ARG A 188 3.54 -7.10 -10.47
CA ARG A 188 2.42 -6.41 -9.83
C ARG A 188 1.54 -5.66 -10.83
N CYS A 189 2.13 -4.96 -11.80
CA CYS A 189 1.38 -4.30 -12.88
C CYS A 189 0.50 -5.29 -13.67
N ARG A 190 1.05 -6.47 -14.02
CA ARG A 190 0.28 -7.52 -14.71
C ARG A 190 -0.85 -8.07 -13.85
N ALA A 191 -0.61 -8.31 -12.56
CA ALA A 191 -1.66 -8.73 -11.63
C ALA A 191 -2.81 -7.72 -11.53
N LEU A 192 -2.52 -6.42 -11.61
CA LEU A 192 -3.53 -5.36 -11.62
C LEU A 192 -4.21 -5.20 -12.99
N GLU A 193 -3.53 -5.47 -14.11
CA GLU A 193 -4.17 -5.62 -15.42
C GLU A 193 -5.18 -6.76 -15.39
N ASP A 194 -4.78 -7.94 -14.91
CA ASP A 194 -5.67 -9.11 -14.79
C ASP A 194 -6.87 -8.83 -13.87
N PHE A 195 -6.65 -8.09 -12.78
CA PHE A 195 -7.71 -7.67 -11.89
C PHE A 195 -8.72 -6.76 -12.60
N THR A 196 -8.23 -5.75 -13.32
CA THR A 196 -9.10 -4.82 -14.07
C THR A 196 -9.78 -5.51 -15.25
N GLN A 197 -9.11 -6.46 -15.91
CA GLN A 197 -9.69 -7.26 -16.99
C GLN A 197 -10.87 -8.11 -16.50
N ARG A 198 -10.78 -8.66 -15.29
CA ARG A 198 -11.90 -9.39 -14.66
C ARG A 198 -13.04 -8.49 -14.22
N TRP A 199 -12.76 -7.22 -13.91
CA TRP A 199 -13.79 -6.26 -13.49
C TRP A 199 -14.54 -5.65 -14.66
N ALA A 200 -13.81 -5.16 -15.66
CA ALA A 200 -14.34 -4.49 -16.84
C ALA A 200 -13.48 -4.87 -18.06
N PRO A 201 -13.81 -6.01 -18.71
CA PRO A 201 -13.02 -6.53 -19.83
C PRO A 201 -12.85 -5.50 -20.95
N GLY A 202 -11.59 -5.23 -21.34
CA GLY A 202 -11.24 -4.27 -22.39
C GLY A 202 -11.50 -2.80 -22.04
N GLY A 203 -11.90 -2.49 -20.82
CA GLY A 203 -12.17 -1.14 -20.34
C GLY A 203 -10.92 -0.25 -20.19
N ASP A 204 -11.15 1.01 -19.82
CA ASP A 204 -10.06 2.00 -19.62
C ASP A 204 -9.01 1.54 -18.62
N GLY A 205 -9.43 0.90 -17.54
CA GLY A 205 -8.49 0.36 -16.55
C GLY A 205 -7.49 -0.62 -17.13
N VAL A 206 -7.92 -1.50 -18.04
CA VAL A 206 -7.03 -2.45 -18.73
C VAL A 206 -6.03 -1.71 -19.62
N ARG A 207 -6.51 -0.71 -20.41
CA ARG A 207 -5.65 0.12 -21.26
C ARG A 207 -4.60 0.88 -20.44
N HIS A 208 -5.00 1.46 -19.33
CA HIS A 208 -4.10 2.18 -18.43
C HIS A 208 -3.02 1.25 -17.84
N TRP A 209 -3.37 0.02 -17.42
CA TRP A 209 -2.38 -0.92 -16.89
C TRP A 209 -1.41 -1.40 -17.97
N ARG A 210 -1.86 -1.64 -19.21
CA ARG A 210 -0.97 -1.96 -20.36
C ARG A 210 0.02 -0.85 -20.61
N GLN A 211 -0.43 0.41 -20.60
CA GLN A 211 0.47 1.55 -20.75
C GLN A 211 1.49 1.62 -19.61
N ARG A 212 1.06 1.43 -18.36
CA ARG A 212 1.94 1.39 -17.18
C ARG A 212 2.97 0.27 -17.27
N ILE A 213 2.60 -0.92 -17.75
CA ILE A 213 3.52 -2.02 -17.99
C ILE A 213 4.59 -1.60 -19.01
N THR A 214 4.20 -0.99 -20.14
CA THR A 214 5.13 -0.51 -21.16
C THR A 214 6.08 0.54 -20.58
N THR A 215 5.55 1.53 -19.85
CA THR A 215 6.35 2.56 -19.19
C THR A 215 7.33 1.94 -18.17
N THR A 216 6.87 1.01 -17.32
CA THR A 216 7.72 0.33 -16.35
C THR A 216 8.82 -0.49 -17.03
N ALA A 217 8.51 -1.15 -18.14
CA ALA A 217 9.48 -1.93 -18.91
C ALA A 217 10.59 -1.06 -19.53
N SER A 218 10.32 0.22 -19.85
CA SER A 218 11.31 1.15 -20.39
C SER A 218 12.21 1.80 -19.32
N TRP A 219 11.91 1.67 -18.02
CA TRP A 219 12.75 2.28 -16.98
C TRP A 219 14.12 1.63 -16.89
N GLU A 220 15.10 2.46 -16.62
CA GLU A 220 16.47 2.10 -16.22
C GLU A 220 16.70 2.52 -14.76
N GLU A 221 17.77 2.00 -14.14
CA GLU A 221 18.08 2.32 -12.75
C GLU A 221 18.41 3.80 -12.53
#